data_7884c02221ce6cacde584bf0f05ff020
#
_entry.id   7884c02221ce6cacde584bf0f05ff020
#
_cell.length_a   1.000
_cell.length_b   1.000
_cell.length_c   1.000
_cell.angle_alpha   90.00
_cell.angle_beta   90.00
_cell.angle_gamma   90.00
#
_symmetry.space_group_name_H-M   'P 1'
#
loop_
_entity.id
_entity.type
_entity.pdbx_description
1 polymer ?
#
loop_
_entity_poly.entity_id
_entity_poly.type
_entity_poly.pdbx_seq_one_letter_code
_entity_poly.pdbx_strand_id
1 'polypeptide(L)'
;LFPYTPLFRSFKKPSVTEDFQHLSVREVGSYTISYLAINTLFDKNVNGLFKKFEDNREIISQRLGTGKHVTDYLYGNYTEGYGRYQQEVLVPAFIAAYSGDNPSKVVLNEKLFSKLPLPNWKLSYGGLNKLPLLKDIFSSVNITHGYTSTLTISNFNTNAFYNPNDPLENLQPITNNYFSRYEIPAIVITEQLSPLLGVDVKLKNDMSARVDMKKSRNLQ
;
A
#
# COMPACT_ATOMS: atom_id res chain seq x y z
N LEU A 1 21.52 -9.22 -8.45
CA LEU A 1 20.22 -8.60 -8.10
C LEU A 1 19.21 -9.04 -9.15
N PHE A 2 18.34 -9.98 -8.82
CA PHE A 2 17.19 -10.28 -9.70
C PHE A 2 15.95 -9.69 -9.04
N PRO A 3 15.27 -8.71 -9.66
CA PRO A 3 14.01 -8.22 -9.17
C PRO A 3 12.95 -9.31 -9.40
N TYR A 4 12.54 -9.97 -8.35
CA TYR A 4 11.38 -10.85 -8.41
C TYR A 4 10.14 -9.96 -8.23
N THR A 5 9.45 -9.72 -9.32
CA THR A 5 8.22 -8.93 -9.32
C THR A 5 7.08 -9.83 -9.78
N PRO A 6 6.26 -10.38 -8.89
CA PRO A 6 5.01 -10.97 -9.31
C PRO A 6 4.04 -9.83 -9.66
N LEU A 7 3.95 -9.50 -10.94
CA LEU A 7 2.90 -8.66 -11.49
C LEU A 7 1.69 -9.55 -11.79
N PHE A 8 0.76 -9.64 -10.84
CA PHE A 8 -0.54 -10.20 -11.13
C PHE A 8 -1.53 -9.06 -11.39
N ARG A 9 -1.89 -8.88 -12.65
CA ARG A 9 -2.93 -8.00 -13.09
C ARG A 9 -4.07 -8.86 -13.63
N SER A 10 -5.08 -9.13 -12.83
CA SER A 10 -6.31 -9.78 -13.31
C SER A 10 -7.37 -8.69 -13.53
N PHE A 11 -7.54 -8.28 -14.79
CA PHE A 11 -8.69 -7.50 -15.21
C PHE A 11 -9.69 -8.42 -15.89
N LYS A 12 -10.88 -8.56 -15.32
CA LYS A 12 -11.98 -9.12 -16.08
C LYS A 12 -12.52 -8.00 -16.98
N LYS A 13 -12.42 -8.18 -18.30
CA LYS A 13 -13.04 -7.27 -19.26
C LYS A 13 -14.54 -7.18 -18.97
N PRO A 14 -15.13 -5.97 -18.94
CA PRO A 14 -16.57 -5.84 -18.79
C PRO A 14 -17.26 -6.57 -19.94
N SER A 15 -18.24 -7.42 -19.62
CA SER A 15 -19.12 -8.01 -20.61
C SER A 15 -20.16 -6.95 -20.97
N VAL A 16 -19.98 -6.26 -22.07
CA VAL A 16 -21.00 -5.40 -22.66
C VAL A 16 -21.89 -6.32 -23.48
N THR A 17 -23.13 -6.52 -23.04
CA THR A 17 -24.18 -7.09 -23.88
C THR A 17 -24.87 -5.92 -24.59
N GLU A 18 -25.06 -6.03 -25.90
CA GLU A 18 -25.56 -4.94 -26.76
C GLU A 18 -26.96 -4.38 -26.35
N ASP A 19 -27.74 -5.14 -25.59
CA ASP A 19 -29.06 -4.76 -25.12
C ASP A 19 -29.09 -3.77 -23.93
N PHE A 20 -27.93 -3.43 -23.35
CA PHE A 20 -27.84 -2.60 -22.15
C PHE A 20 -26.96 -1.37 -22.33
N GLN A 21 -27.13 -0.64 -23.40
CA GLN A 21 -26.37 0.58 -23.71
C GLN A 21 -26.52 1.71 -22.67
N HIS A 22 -27.42 1.56 -21.70
CA HIS A 22 -27.65 2.53 -20.62
C HIS A 22 -26.99 2.16 -19.31
N LEU A 23 -26.34 0.99 -19.21
CA LEU A 23 -25.62 0.60 -18.01
C LEU A 23 -24.19 1.12 -18.05
N SER A 24 -23.81 1.82 -16.98
CA SER A 24 -22.42 2.22 -16.77
C SER A 24 -21.48 1.00 -16.81
N VAL A 25 -20.32 1.17 -17.44
CA VAL A 25 -19.29 0.12 -17.51
C VAL A 25 -18.92 -0.31 -16.10
N ARG A 26 -19.09 -1.60 -15.78
CA ARG A 26 -18.71 -2.18 -14.51
C ARG A 26 -17.29 -2.73 -14.59
N GLU A 27 -16.42 -2.19 -13.78
CA GLU A 27 -15.07 -2.70 -13.56
C GLU A 27 -15.05 -3.46 -12.23
N VAL A 28 -14.61 -4.72 -12.27
CA VAL A 28 -14.48 -5.59 -11.09
C VAL A 28 -13.13 -6.25 -11.11
N GLY A 29 -12.46 -6.34 -9.99
CA GLY A 29 -11.18 -7.04 -9.94
C GLY A 29 -10.43 -6.91 -8.64
N SER A 30 -9.19 -7.39 -8.66
CA SER A 30 -8.22 -7.20 -7.60
C SER A 30 -6.91 -6.69 -8.20
N TYR A 31 -6.21 -5.85 -7.47
CA TYR A 31 -4.95 -5.27 -7.88
C TYR A 31 -3.90 -5.52 -6.83
N THR A 32 -2.77 -6.11 -7.23
CA THR A 32 -1.63 -6.31 -6.34
C THR A 32 -0.37 -5.82 -7.03
N ILE A 33 0.42 -5.04 -6.32
CA ILE A 33 1.69 -4.50 -6.81
C ILE A 33 2.74 -4.55 -5.69
N SER A 34 4.00 -4.73 -6.07
CA SER A 34 5.09 -4.53 -5.11
C SER A 34 5.16 -3.05 -4.71
N TYR A 35 5.31 -2.82 -3.41
CA TYR A 35 5.20 -1.50 -2.82
C TYR A 35 6.27 -1.28 -1.75
N LEU A 36 6.74 -0.06 -1.56
CA LEU A 36 7.74 0.25 -0.55
C LEU A 36 7.09 1.04 0.59
N ALA A 37 6.97 0.42 1.76
CA ALA A 37 6.44 1.04 2.98
C ALA A 37 7.40 0.97 4.18
N ILE A 38 8.67 0.65 3.93
CA ILE A 38 9.69 0.38 4.94
C ILE A 38 9.89 1.55 5.94
N ASN A 39 9.58 2.77 5.54
CA ASN A 39 9.78 3.97 6.37
C ASN A 39 9.05 3.89 7.73
N THR A 40 7.92 3.22 7.78
CA THR A 40 7.12 3.08 9.00
C THR A 40 7.15 1.66 9.59
N LEU A 41 7.90 0.74 9.00
CA LEU A 41 7.95 -0.66 9.43
C LEU A 41 8.46 -0.83 10.87
N PHE A 42 9.32 0.06 11.32
CA PHE A 42 9.90 0.05 12.66
C PHE A 42 9.23 1.05 13.61
N ASP A 43 8.23 1.80 13.15
CA ASP A 43 7.46 2.70 14.00
C ASP A 43 6.61 1.89 14.98
N LYS A 44 6.80 2.14 16.28
CA LYS A 44 6.04 1.49 17.35
C LYS A 44 4.81 2.31 17.75
N ASN A 45 4.69 3.55 17.26
CA ASN A 45 3.60 4.45 17.59
C ASN A 45 2.39 4.23 16.68
N VAL A 46 1.69 3.13 16.90
CA VAL A 46 0.48 2.76 16.12
C VAL A 46 -0.59 3.86 16.20
N ASN A 47 -0.79 4.43 17.39
CA ASN A 47 -1.77 5.51 17.59
C ASN A 47 -1.37 6.78 16.81
N GLY A 48 -0.08 7.09 16.74
CA GLY A 48 0.42 8.21 15.96
C GLY A 48 0.26 8.00 14.46
N LEU A 49 0.44 6.78 13.96
CA LEU A 49 0.18 6.45 12.56
C LEU A 49 -1.31 6.55 12.22
N PHE A 50 -2.18 6.09 13.13
CA PHE A 50 -3.62 6.23 12.96
C PHE A 50 -4.06 7.69 12.96
N LYS A 51 -3.53 8.51 13.88
CA LYS A 51 -3.79 9.94 13.87
C LYS A 51 -3.32 10.61 12.58
N LYS A 52 -2.14 10.26 12.07
CA LYS A 52 -1.67 10.73 10.75
C LYS A 52 -2.64 10.36 9.63
N PHE A 53 -3.18 9.14 9.66
CA PHE A 53 -4.20 8.74 8.70
C PHE A 53 -5.44 9.62 8.79
N GLU A 54 -5.91 9.94 10.00
CA GLU A 54 -7.04 10.83 10.20
C GLU A 54 -6.78 12.26 9.67
N ASP A 55 -5.63 12.83 10.02
CA ASP A 55 -5.22 14.18 9.60
C ASP A 55 -5.01 14.23 8.06
N ASN A 56 -4.47 13.19 7.48
CA ASN A 56 -4.25 13.08 6.04
C ASN A 56 -5.57 13.12 5.24
N ARG A 57 -6.68 12.63 5.79
CA ARG A 57 -7.98 12.65 5.10
C ARG A 57 -8.42 14.05 4.73
N GLU A 58 -8.25 15.03 5.63
CA GLU A 58 -8.59 16.43 5.35
C GLU A 58 -7.73 16.98 4.22
N ILE A 59 -6.42 16.75 4.27
CA ILE A 59 -5.48 17.21 3.23
C ILE A 59 -5.84 16.59 1.87
N ILE A 60 -6.15 15.31 1.84
CA ILE A 60 -6.52 14.61 0.61
C ILE A 60 -7.85 15.14 0.07
N SER A 61 -8.86 15.32 0.92
CA SER A 61 -10.14 15.89 0.53
C SER A 61 -9.98 17.27 -0.12
N GLN A 62 -9.14 18.13 0.48
CA GLN A 62 -8.85 19.45 -0.06
C GLN A 62 -8.13 19.41 -1.42
N ARG A 63 -7.29 18.40 -1.65
CA ARG A 63 -6.58 18.21 -2.93
C ARG A 63 -7.49 17.66 -4.05
N LEU A 64 -8.50 16.89 -3.68
CA LEU A 64 -9.47 16.34 -4.65
C LEU A 64 -10.49 17.39 -5.07
N GLY A 65 -10.91 18.23 -4.16
CA GLY A 65 -11.89 19.28 -4.41
C GLY A 65 -11.24 20.60 -4.87
N THR A 66 -11.82 21.22 -5.89
CA THR A 66 -11.30 22.46 -6.50
C THR A 66 -11.93 23.73 -5.92
N GLY A 67 -12.07 23.83 -4.59
CA GLY A 67 -12.27 25.17 -4.08
C GLY A 67 -13.44 25.50 -3.19
N LYS A 68 -14.34 24.61 -2.84
CA LYS A 68 -15.32 24.86 -1.77
C LYS A 68 -15.05 24.00 -0.57
N HIS A 69 -14.55 24.62 0.51
CA HIS A 69 -14.44 23.95 1.80
C HIS A 69 -15.80 23.98 2.48
N VAL A 70 -16.35 22.83 2.79
CA VAL A 70 -17.49 22.70 3.69
C VAL A 70 -16.92 22.40 5.07
N THR A 71 -16.99 23.37 5.94
CA THR A 71 -16.70 23.14 7.36
C THR A 71 -17.93 22.46 7.95
N ASP A 72 -17.91 21.16 8.03
CA ASP A 72 -18.90 20.43 8.80
C ASP A 72 -18.49 20.45 10.28
N TYR A 73 -19.27 21.09 11.12
CA TYR A 73 -19.03 21.17 12.57
C TYR A 73 -18.92 19.79 13.24
N LEU A 74 -19.50 18.76 12.64
CA LEU A 74 -19.50 17.40 13.16
C LEU A 74 -18.34 16.54 12.61
N TYR A 75 -17.77 16.88 11.45
CA TYR A 75 -16.92 15.95 10.70
C TYR A 75 -15.56 16.53 10.24
N GLY A 76 -15.24 17.79 10.53
CA GLY A 76 -13.96 18.43 10.17
C GLY A 76 -14.00 19.22 8.84
N ASN A 77 -12.83 19.58 8.33
CA ASN A 77 -12.67 20.43 7.13
C ASN A 77 -12.54 19.57 5.87
N TYR A 78 -13.66 19.12 5.31
CA TYR A 78 -13.69 18.38 4.05
C TYR A 78 -14.20 19.26 2.91
N THR A 79 -13.76 18.97 1.69
CA THR A 79 -14.26 19.64 0.50
C THR A 79 -15.56 18.99 0.04
N GLU A 80 -16.47 19.82 -0.43
CA GLU A 80 -17.74 19.36 -1.00
C GLU A 80 -17.50 18.35 -2.14
N GLY A 81 -18.21 17.24 -2.13
CA GLY A 81 -18.02 16.11 -3.06
C GLY A 81 -16.98 15.07 -2.60
N TYR A 82 -16.18 15.37 -1.55
CA TYR A 82 -15.11 14.48 -1.07
C TYR A 82 -15.14 14.33 0.46
N GLY A 83 -16.08 13.53 0.92
CA GLY A 83 -16.36 13.35 2.34
C GLY A 83 -15.36 12.48 3.09
N ARG A 84 -15.47 12.51 4.41
CA ARG A 84 -14.57 11.84 5.37
C ARG A 84 -14.41 10.34 5.14
N TYR A 85 -15.46 9.65 4.70
CA TYR A 85 -15.50 8.20 4.55
C TYR A 85 -15.49 7.73 3.11
N GLN A 86 -15.32 8.66 2.18
CA GLN A 86 -15.23 8.34 0.77
C GLN A 86 -13.90 7.66 0.45
N GLN A 87 -13.93 6.61 -0.36
CA GLN A 87 -12.74 5.80 -0.62
C GLN A 87 -11.66 6.58 -1.39
N GLU A 88 -12.05 7.54 -2.22
CA GLU A 88 -11.16 8.48 -2.87
C GLU A 88 -10.31 9.28 -1.88
N VAL A 89 -10.83 9.51 -0.66
CA VAL A 89 -10.12 10.17 0.44
C VAL A 89 -9.38 9.17 1.32
N LEU A 90 -10.04 8.07 1.70
CA LEU A 90 -9.51 7.07 2.63
C LEU A 90 -8.26 6.38 2.08
N VAL A 91 -8.29 5.94 0.81
CA VAL A 91 -7.22 5.14 0.21
C VAL A 91 -5.89 5.89 0.12
N PRO A 92 -5.82 7.10 -0.45
CA PRO A 92 -4.58 7.87 -0.46
C PRO A 92 -4.12 8.28 0.94
N ALA A 93 -5.04 8.58 1.86
CA ALA A 93 -4.71 8.92 3.23
C ALA A 93 -4.08 7.76 4.00
N PHE A 94 -4.63 6.54 3.82
CA PHE A 94 -4.07 5.30 4.35
C PHE A 94 -2.65 5.06 3.80
N ILE A 95 -2.50 5.14 2.49
CA ILE A 95 -1.21 4.94 1.84
C ILE A 95 -0.19 5.95 2.37
N ALA A 96 -0.53 7.25 2.41
CA ALA A 96 0.37 8.28 2.91
C ALA A 96 0.80 8.04 4.37
N ALA A 97 -0.14 7.71 5.26
CA ALA A 97 0.14 7.50 6.67
C ALA A 97 1.07 6.31 6.90
N TYR A 98 0.75 5.18 6.28
CA TYR A 98 1.42 3.90 6.56
C TYR A 98 2.65 3.63 5.71
N SER A 99 2.85 4.36 4.61
CA SER A 99 4.12 4.37 3.86
C SER A 99 5.09 5.45 4.30
N GLY A 100 4.60 6.44 5.08
CA GLY A 100 5.39 7.61 5.44
C GLY A 100 5.51 8.62 4.30
N ASP A 101 4.62 8.54 3.30
CA ASP A 101 4.56 9.48 2.18
C ASP A 101 3.92 10.81 2.60
N ASN A 102 4.27 11.87 1.89
CA ASN A 102 3.66 13.17 2.11
C ASN A 102 2.23 13.19 1.53
N PRO A 103 1.17 13.45 2.33
CA PRO A 103 -0.20 13.49 1.86
C PRO A 103 -0.45 14.55 0.78
N SER A 104 0.35 15.61 0.74
CA SER A 104 0.26 16.64 -0.30
C SER A 104 0.82 16.19 -1.66
N LYS A 105 1.54 15.06 -1.72
CA LYS A 105 2.21 14.54 -2.93
C LYS A 105 1.74 13.14 -3.31
N VAL A 106 1.06 12.43 -2.42
CA VAL A 106 0.58 11.08 -2.71
C VAL A 106 -0.32 11.07 -3.94
N VAL A 107 -0.26 10.00 -4.71
CA VAL A 107 -1.08 9.84 -5.92
C VAL A 107 -2.54 9.71 -5.53
N LEU A 108 -3.39 10.56 -6.12
CA LEU A 108 -4.83 10.52 -5.93
C LEU A 108 -5.48 9.45 -6.81
N ASN A 109 -6.68 9.11 -6.53
CA ASN A 109 -7.42 7.90 -6.82
C ASN A 109 -7.38 7.35 -8.24
N GLU A 110 -7.55 8.17 -9.26
CA GLU A 110 -7.61 7.69 -10.66
C GLU A 110 -6.32 7.00 -11.13
N LYS A 111 -5.20 7.30 -10.45
CA LYS A 111 -3.88 6.77 -10.78
C LYS A 111 -3.40 5.67 -9.83
N LEU A 112 -4.21 5.24 -8.86
CA LEU A 112 -3.83 4.18 -7.91
C LEU A 112 -3.45 2.88 -8.61
N PHE A 113 -4.19 2.53 -9.65
CA PHE A 113 -3.96 1.32 -10.44
C PHE A 113 -2.79 1.43 -11.43
N SER A 114 -2.21 2.62 -11.60
CA SER A 114 -1.11 2.87 -12.53
C SER A 114 0.25 3.04 -11.87
N LYS A 115 0.39 2.71 -10.58
CA LYS A 115 1.68 2.78 -9.89
C LYS A 115 2.70 1.84 -10.52
N LEU A 116 3.92 2.31 -10.65
CA LEU A 116 5.05 1.47 -11.02
C LEU A 116 5.39 0.54 -9.84
N PRO A 117 5.69 -0.74 -10.10
CA PRO A 117 6.14 -1.65 -9.07
C PRO A 117 7.49 -1.18 -8.50
N LEU A 118 7.59 -1.15 -7.19
CA LEU A 118 8.84 -0.87 -6.50
C LEU A 118 9.60 -2.17 -6.21
N PRO A 119 10.96 -2.15 -6.21
CA PRO A 119 11.71 -3.39 -6.13
C PRO A 119 11.61 -4.03 -4.75
N ASN A 120 11.32 -5.33 -4.74
CA ASN A 120 11.67 -6.22 -3.65
C ASN A 120 13.13 -6.67 -3.84
N TRP A 121 13.85 -6.97 -2.76
CA TRP A 121 15.25 -7.37 -2.88
C TRP A 121 15.63 -8.50 -1.95
N LYS A 122 16.66 -9.22 -2.35
CA LYS A 122 17.39 -10.17 -1.52
C LYS A 122 18.88 -9.96 -1.73
N LEU A 123 19.60 -9.76 -0.64
CA LEU A 123 21.03 -9.56 -0.63
C LEU A 123 21.69 -10.75 0.05
N SER A 124 22.82 -11.19 -0.48
CA SER A 124 23.66 -12.21 0.13
C SER A 124 25.13 -11.82 -0.03
N TYR A 125 25.89 -11.93 1.05
CA TYR A 125 27.31 -11.62 1.07
C TYR A 125 28.10 -12.69 1.79
N GLY A 126 28.97 -13.40 1.06
CA GLY A 126 29.78 -14.52 1.55
C GLY A 126 31.28 -14.21 1.70
N GLY A 127 31.69 -12.94 1.64
CA GLY A 127 33.11 -12.57 1.62
C GLY A 127 33.78 -12.37 2.97
N LEU A 128 33.07 -12.46 4.07
CA LEU A 128 33.59 -12.16 5.41
C LEU A 128 34.67 -13.14 5.89
N ASN A 129 34.61 -14.39 5.43
CA ASN A 129 35.63 -15.38 5.75
C ASN A 129 37.05 -15.06 5.20
N LYS A 130 37.14 -14.06 4.29
CA LYS A 130 38.43 -13.58 3.77
C LYS A 130 39.12 -12.58 4.70
N LEU A 131 38.42 -12.07 5.71
CA LEU A 131 38.99 -11.14 6.69
C LEU A 131 40.00 -11.85 7.57
N PRO A 132 41.19 -11.22 7.89
CA PRO A 132 42.26 -11.84 8.67
C PRO A 132 41.80 -12.44 9.99
N LEU A 133 40.86 -11.78 10.67
CA LEU A 133 40.31 -12.22 11.97
C LEU A 133 39.40 -13.45 11.89
N LEU A 134 38.76 -13.68 10.73
CA LEU A 134 37.73 -14.71 10.57
C LEU A 134 38.24 -15.93 9.78
N LYS A 135 39.20 -15.74 8.89
CA LYS A 135 39.72 -16.78 7.99
C LYS A 135 40.30 -18.00 8.71
N ASP A 136 40.83 -17.83 9.92
CA ASP A 136 41.44 -18.90 10.68
C ASP A 136 40.43 -19.75 11.47
N ILE A 137 39.24 -19.21 11.73
CA ILE A 137 38.19 -19.85 12.51
C ILE A 137 37.08 -20.40 11.59
N PHE A 138 36.66 -19.62 10.60
CA PHE A 138 35.53 -19.96 9.75
C PHE A 138 35.95 -20.41 8.35
N SER A 139 35.32 -21.49 7.86
CA SER A 139 35.45 -21.91 6.49
C SER A 139 34.46 -21.12 5.57
N SER A 140 33.32 -20.72 6.10
CA SER A 140 32.40 -19.79 5.42
C SER A 140 31.61 -18.93 6.40
N VAL A 141 31.37 -17.69 6.00
CA VAL A 141 30.47 -16.76 6.68
C VAL A 141 29.61 -16.10 5.61
N ASN A 142 28.30 -16.32 5.67
CA ASN A 142 27.37 -15.75 4.74
C ASN A 142 26.32 -14.90 5.48
N ILE A 143 26.14 -13.65 5.03
CA ILE A 143 25.13 -12.75 5.55
C ILE A 143 24.04 -12.63 4.49
N THR A 144 22.78 -12.70 4.93
CA THR A 144 21.61 -12.56 4.08
C THR A 144 20.65 -11.50 4.62
N HIS A 145 20.04 -10.77 3.70
CA HIS A 145 19.01 -9.79 4.00
C HIS A 145 17.97 -9.82 2.87
N GLY A 146 16.68 -9.77 3.21
CA GLY A 146 15.62 -9.75 2.20
C GLY A 146 14.44 -8.90 2.63
N TYR A 147 13.91 -8.13 1.70
CA TYR A 147 12.69 -7.33 1.88
C TYR A 147 11.71 -7.63 0.75
N THR A 148 10.48 -7.89 1.15
CA THR A 148 9.34 -8.02 0.26
C THR A 148 8.18 -7.20 0.79
N SER A 149 7.52 -6.45 -0.10
CA SER A 149 6.31 -5.74 0.27
C SER A 149 5.34 -5.67 -0.90
N THR A 150 4.06 -5.75 -0.59
CA THR A 150 2.96 -5.67 -1.55
C THR A 150 1.84 -4.78 -1.04
N LEU A 151 1.27 -4.00 -1.95
CA LEU A 151 0.00 -3.31 -1.80
C LEU A 151 -1.05 -4.08 -2.57
N THR A 152 -2.10 -4.52 -1.89
CA THR A 152 -3.22 -5.24 -2.49
C THR A 152 -4.51 -4.46 -2.29
N ILE A 153 -5.26 -4.24 -3.38
CA ILE A 153 -6.63 -3.74 -3.38
C ILE A 153 -7.50 -4.92 -3.80
N SER A 154 -8.31 -5.41 -2.86
CA SER A 154 -9.06 -6.65 -3.05
C SER A 154 -10.48 -6.37 -3.54
N ASN A 155 -10.92 -7.15 -4.52
CA ASN A 155 -12.32 -7.26 -4.93
C ASN A 155 -13.05 -5.90 -5.11
N PHE A 156 -12.35 -4.93 -5.74
CA PHE A 156 -12.99 -3.66 -6.06
C PHE A 156 -14.10 -3.87 -7.10
N ASN A 157 -15.14 -3.06 -7.00
CA ASN A 157 -16.28 -3.05 -7.91
C ASN A 157 -16.68 -1.61 -8.20
N THR A 158 -17.07 -1.32 -9.43
CA THR A 158 -17.64 -0.02 -9.77
C THR A 158 -18.96 0.19 -9.01
N ASN A 159 -19.07 1.30 -8.31
CA ASN A 159 -20.28 1.70 -7.62
C ASN A 159 -21.35 2.16 -8.64
N ALA A 160 -22.48 1.49 -8.68
CA ALA A 160 -23.57 1.80 -9.62
C ALA A 160 -24.28 3.14 -9.33
N PHE A 161 -24.14 3.65 -8.11
CA PHE A 161 -24.74 4.92 -7.69
C PHE A 161 -23.82 6.13 -7.92
N TYR A 162 -22.58 5.91 -8.33
CA TYR A 162 -21.63 6.99 -8.54
C TYR A 162 -21.89 7.69 -9.88
N ASN A 163 -22.10 9.02 -9.83
CA ASN A 163 -22.18 9.87 -11.01
C ASN A 163 -20.81 10.53 -11.26
N PRO A 164 -20.10 10.18 -12.36
CA PRO A 164 -18.78 10.77 -12.65
C PRO A 164 -18.88 12.23 -13.14
N ASN A 165 -20.06 12.70 -13.56
CA ASN A 165 -20.24 14.01 -14.17
C ASN A 165 -20.47 15.11 -13.12
N ASP A 166 -21.00 14.76 -11.95
CA ASP A 166 -21.22 15.70 -10.87
C ASP A 166 -20.91 15.06 -9.49
N PRO A 167 -19.79 15.42 -8.86
CA PRO A 167 -19.46 14.94 -7.52
C PRO A 167 -20.49 15.27 -6.46
N LEU A 168 -21.25 16.37 -6.61
CA LEU A 168 -22.25 16.81 -5.63
C LEU A 168 -23.50 15.92 -5.64
N GLU A 169 -23.88 15.38 -6.80
CA GLU A 169 -24.99 14.44 -6.91
C GLU A 169 -24.71 13.09 -6.23
N ASN A 170 -23.45 12.83 -5.87
CA ASN A 170 -23.08 11.62 -5.15
C ASN A 170 -23.38 11.67 -3.65
N LEU A 171 -23.97 12.75 -3.14
CA LEU A 171 -24.29 12.88 -1.72
C LEU A 171 -25.29 11.82 -1.28
N GLN A 172 -24.96 11.13 -0.20
CA GLN A 172 -25.84 10.17 0.49
C GLN A 172 -26.60 10.92 1.61
N PRO A 173 -27.91 11.16 1.48
CA PRO A 173 -28.66 11.96 2.43
C PRO A 173 -28.67 11.41 3.87
N ILE A 174 -28.56 10.08 4.02
CA ILE A 174 -28.62 9.41 5.33
C ILE A 174 -27.31 9.52 6.09
N THR A 175 -26.18 9.41 5.40
CA THR A 175 -24.84 9.34 6.00
C THR A 175 -24.10 10.66 5.93
N ASN A 176 -24.61 11.61 5.16
CA ASN A 176 -23.94 12.85 4.79
C ASN A 176 -22.52 12.63 4.22
N ASN A 177 -22.34 11.49 3.54
CA ASN A 177 -21.11 11.12 2.85
C ASN A 177 -21.39 11.06 1.34
N TYR A 178 -20.36 10.86 0.54
CA TYR A 178 -20.49 10.79 -0.91
C TYR A 178 -20.25 9.37 -1.41
N PHE A 179 -20.96 8.95 -2.45
CA PHE A 179 -20.69 7.71 -3.15
C PHE A 179 -19.29 7.76 -3.77
N SER A 180 -18.51 6.71 -3.53
CA SER A 180 -17.22 6.50 -4.17
C SER A 180 -17.38 5.86 -5.54
N ARG A 181 -16.46 6.14 -6.46
CA ARG A 181 -16.44 5.51 -7.80
C ARG A 181 -16.32 3.99 -7.72
N TYR A 182 -15.47 3.53 -6.80
CA TYR A 182 -15.28 2.11 -6.53
C TYR A 182 -15.69 1.78 -5.12
N GLU A 183 -16.27 0.61 -4.95
CA GLU A 183 -16.42 -0.05 -3.66
C GLU A 183 -15.21 -0.94 -3.47
N ILE A 184 -14.38 -0.63 -2.47
CA ILE A 184 -13.14 -1.35 -2.16
C ILE A 184 -13.29 -1.93 -0.75
N PRO A 185 -13.52 -3.25 -0.63
CA PRO A 185 -13.71 -3.89 0.67
C PRO A 185 -12.48 -3.84 1.57
N ALA A 186 -11.28 -3.98 0.97
CA ALA A 186 -10.04 -3.97 1.73
C ALA A 186 -8.86 -3.49 0.89
N ILE A 187 -7.98 -2.75 1.56
CA ILE A 187 -6.64 -2.40 1.08
C ILE A 187 -5.64 -2.92 2.09
N VAL A 188 -4.68 -3.70 1.62
CA VAL A 188 -3.71 -4.38 2.49
C VAL A 188 -2.30 -4.04 2.03
N ILE A 189 -1.47 -3.59 2.97
CA ILE A 189 -0.02 -3.51 2.78
C ILE A 189 0.61 -4.63 3.61
N THR A 190 1.23 -5.57 2.93
CA THR A 190 1.99 -6.65 3.58
C THR A 190 3.48 -6.40 3.38
N GLU A 191 4.23 -6.41 4.47
CA GLU A 191 5.68 -6.23 4.46
C GLU A 191 6.37 -7.35 5.21
N GLN A 192 7.50 -7.80 4.67
CA GLN A 192 8.30 -8.85 5.26
C GLN A 192 9.79 -8.61 5.04
N LEU A 193 10.53 -8.56 6.14
CA LEU A 193 11.98 -8.73 6.18
C LEU A 193 12.28 -10.20 6.50
N SER A 194 12.70 -10.95 5.50
CA SER A 194 12.90 -12.41 5.64
C SER A 194 14.15 -12.90 4.88
N PRO A 195 15.30 -12.88 5.57
CA PRO A 195 15.52 -12.36 6.91
C PRO A 195 15.71 -10.84 6.93
N LEU A 196 15.46 -10.20 8.09
CA LEU A 196 15.99 -8.87 8.40
C LEU A 196 17.52 -8.92 8.45
N LEU A 197 18.05 -9.92 9.13
CA LEU A 197 19.45 -10.30 9.15
C LEU A 197 19.55 -11.82 9.32
N GLY A 198 20.13 -12.50 8.38
CA GLY A 198 20.49 -13.90 8.45
C GLY A 198 22.01 -14.04 8.46
N VAL A 199 22.52 -14.86 9.36
CA VAL A 199 23.94 -15.17 9.45
C VAL A 199 24.10 -16.68 9.43
N ASP A 200 24.76 -17.19 8.39
CA ASP A 200 25.17 -18.59 8.27
C ASP A 200 26.68 -18.67 8.45
N VAL A 201 27.14 -19.48 9.39
CA VAL A 201 28.56 -19.70 9.60
C VAL A 201 28.89 -21.18 9.55
N LYS A 202 29.99 -21.51 8.94
CA LYS A 202 30.65 -22.84 9.03
C LYS A 202 32.05 -22.67 9.56
N LEU A 203 32.37 -23.39 10.63
CA LEU A 203 33.69 -23.43 11.20
C LEU A 203 34.60 -24.44 10.44
N LYS A 204 35.89 -24.36 10.64
CA LYS A 204 36.85 -25.29 10.04
C LYS A 204 36.75 -26.73 10.60
N ASN A 205 36.16 -26.92 11.77
CA ASN A 205 35.87 -28.23 12.36
C ASN A 205 34.54 -28.82 11.92
N ASP A 206 33.98 -28.33 10.79
CA ASP A 206 32.69 -28.73 10.18
C ASP A 206 31.42 -28.43 10.99
N MET A 207 31.54 -27.80 12.16
CA MET A 207 30.37 -27.28 12.85
C MET A 207 29.74 -26.10 12.07
N SER A 208 28.43 -26.03 12.02
CA SER A 208 27.72 -24.94 11.40
C SER A 208 26.64 -24.37 12.33
N ALA A 209 26.43 -23.07 12.22
CA ALA A 209 25.36 -22.38 12.93
C ALA A 209 24.67 -21.39 12.00
N ARG A 210 23.36 -21.26 12.19
CA ARG A 210 22.53 -20.28 11.48
C ARG A 210 21.64 -19.53 12.42
N VAL A 211 21.58 -18.21 12.24
CA VAL A 211 20.70 -17.32 12.97
C VAL A 211 19.95 -16.43 11.97
N ASP A 212 18.65 -16.45 12.04
CA ASP A 212 17.78 -15.62 11.20
C ASP A 212 16.87 -14.75 12.09
N MET A 213 16.96 -13.44 11.89
CA MET A 213 15.98 -12.49 12.43
C MET A 213 14.95 -12.16 11.35
N LYS A 214 13.68 -12.19 11.69
CA LYS A 214 12.59 -11.85 10.75
C LYS A 214 11.72 -10.77 11.35
N LYS A 215 11.11 -9.97 10.49
CA LYS A 215 10.08 -9.00 10.86
C LYS A 215 9.03 -8.95 9.76
N SER A 216 7.78 -9.01 10.15
CA SER A 216 6.65 -8.85 9.23
C SER A 216 5.62 -7.89 9.79
N ARG A 217 4.87 -7.27 8.91
CA ARG A 217 3.74 -6.39 9.23
C ARG A 217 2.65 -6.56 8.19
N ASN A 218 1.41 -6.53 8.66
CA ASN A 218 0.22 -6.48 7.82
C ASN A 218 -0.64 -5.29 8.27
N LEU A 219 -0.98 -4.41 7.35
CA LEU A 219 -1.79 -3.21 7.55
C LEU A 219 -3.03 -3.34 6.68
N GLN A 220 -4.20 -3.15 7.28
CA GLN A 220 -5.49 -3.24 6.59
C GLN A 220 -6.38 -2.08 7.01
#